data_9295f45ece1853f86b43d9deaac0b49d
#
_entry.id   9295f45ece1853f86b43d9deaac0b49d
#
_cell.length_a   1.000
_cell.length_b   1.000
_cell.length_c   1.000
_cell.angle_alpha   90.00
_cell.angle_beta   90.00
_cell.angle_gamma   90.00
#
_symmetry.space_group_name_H-M   'P 1'
#
loop_
_entity.id
_entity.type
_entity.pdbx_description
1 polymer ?
#
loop_
_entity_poly.entity_id
_entity_poly.type
_entity_poly.pdbx_seq_one_letter_code
_entity_poly.pdbx_strand_id
1 'polypeptide(L)'
;MRRVVLILPVLLVGAGIWALATGVDQDVARWAAGWQREFQNALAGGLRALRAGEPGAIAALTGLCFAYGFFHALGPGHGKFLIGGYGVSHEVPLLRLSVISLLSSLGQAVTAIAVVLAGLFVMGWTRTQMTGAAETIMLPLSALAIGLIGLWLAFRGARRLWGLRATHHGDEHGHGHTHGHEAAQGCGAGCGHRHGPSVDEVRQAGGLRDAAALIGSIAIRPCSGAILLLVLTSHMNILGAGILGAVAMSTGTAALTILVAASSVFIRQSTLFSLAGSARAAQVLPAXEXAAGGAIVLVSIQMAGLFA
;
A
#
# COMPACT_ATOMS: atom_id res chain seq x y z
N MET A 1 -2.51 -7.74 30.98
CA MET A 1 -2.36 -6.78 29.88
C MET A 1 -1.65 -7.37 28.66
N ARG A 2 -0.54 -8.11 28.83
CA ARG A 2 0.24 -8.72 27.72
C ARG A 2 -0.57 -9.67 26.82
N ARG A 3 -1.51 -10.43 27.42
CA ARG A 3 -2.38 -11.38 26.66
C ARG A 3 -3.42 -10.66 25.81
N VAL A 4 -3.94 -9.52 26.29
CA VAL A 4 -4.97 -8.74 25.58
C VAL A 4 -4.38 -8.10 24.30
N VAL A 5 -3.12 -7.70 24.33
CA VAL A 5 -2.44 -7.06 23.18
C VAL A 5 -2.20 -8.06 22.02
N LEU A 6 -2.04 -9.38 22.35
CA LEU A 6 -1.94 -10.44 21.34
C LEU A 6 -3.29 -10.81 20.72
N ILE A 7 -4.38 -10.65 21.48
CA ILE A 7 -5.72 -11.03 21.02
C ILE A 7 -6.12 -10.19 19.81
N LEU A 8 -5.86 -8.88 19.83
CA LEU A 8 -6.30 -7.98 18.75
C LEU A 8 -5.66 -8.32 17.38
N PRO A 9 -4.33 -8.47 17.24
CA PRO A 9 -3.75 -8.90 15.95
C PRO A 9 -4.26 -10.28 15.50
N VAL A 10 -4.40 -11.23 16.42
CA VAL A 10 -4.93 -12.58 16.12
C VAL A 10 -6.38 -12.48 15.65
N LEU A 11 -7.20 -11.67 16.33
CA LEU A 11 -8.59 -11.44 15.92
C LEU A 11 -8.67 -10.75 14.55
N LEU A 12 -7.82 -9.78 14.27
CA LEU A 12 -7.80 -9.08 12.97
C LEU A 12 -7.40 -10.02 11.84
N VAL A 13 -6.36 -10.84 12.05
CA VAL A 13 -5.94 -11.85 11.07
C VAL A 13 -7.02 -12.92 10.92
N GLY A 14 -7.55 -13.41 12.03
CA GLY A 14 -8.66 -14.39 12.05
C GLY A 14 -9.90 -13.86 11.34
N ALA A 15 -10.28 -12.62 11.61
CA ALA A 15 -11.42 -11.95 10.95
C ALA A 15 -11.16 -11.79 9.45
N GLY A 16 -9.92 -11.47 9.06
CA GLY A 16 -9.52 -11.40 7.65
C GLY A 16 -9.66 -12.75 6.94
N ILE A 17 -9.13 -13.81 7.55
CA ILE A 17 -9.24 -15.19 7.01
C ILE A 17 -10.72 -15.60 6.96
N TRP A 18 -11.47 -15.33 8.01
CA TRP A 18 -12.90 -15.63 8.09
C TRP A 18 -13.68 -14.91 6.99
N ALA A 19 -13.41 -13.60 6.79
CA ALA A 19 -14.05 -12.81 5.74
C ALA A 19 -13.78 -13.38 4.34
N LEU A 20 -12.52 -13.78 4.07
CA LEU A 20 -12.15 -14.42 2.80
C LEU A 20 -12.85 -15.79 2.64
N ALA A 21 -12.93 -16.58 3.71
CA ALA A 21 -13.54 -17.91 3.68
C ALA A 21 -15.06 -17.87 3.53
N THR A 22 -15.71 -16.81 4.03
CA THR A 22 -17.19 -16.65 4.00
C THR A 22 -17.67 -15.78 2.84
N GLY A 23 -16.76 -15.13 2.08
CA GLY A 23 -17.12 -14.25 0.98
C GLY A 23 -17.59 -12.86 1.41
N VAL A 24 -17.48 -12.51 2.69
CA VAL A 24 -17.84 -11.18 3.20
C VAL A 24 -17.05 -10.08 2.49
N ASP A 25 -15.80 -10.37 2.12
CA ASP A 25 -14.96 -9.46 1.33
C ASP A 25 -15.64 -9.10 -0.01
N GLN A 26 -16.29 -10.08 -0.66
CA GLN A 26 -17.04 -9.88 -1.91
C GLN A 26 -18.31 -9.07 -1.68
N ASP A 27 -19.00 -9.31 -0.56
CA ASP A 27 -20.20 -8.52 -0.19
C ASP A 27 -19.83 -7.06 0.06
N VAL A 28 -18.74 -6.81 0.79
CA VAL A 28 -18.23 -5.45 1.03
C VAL A 28 -17.81 -4.80 -0.29
N ALA A 29 -17.14 -5.55 -1.18
CA ALA A 29 -16.75 -5.06 -2.51
C ALA A 29 -17.99 -4.70 -3.36
N ARG A 30 -19.01 -5.55 -3.36
CA ARG A 30 -20.30 -5.28 -4.07
C ARG A 30 -21.03 -4.07 -3.51
N TRP A 31 -21.08 -3.96 -2.19
CA TRP A 31 -21.67 -2.81 -1.49
C TRP A 31 -20.93 -1.50 -1.86
N ALA A 32 -19.62 -1.51 -1.79
CA ALA A 32 -18.78 -0.36 -2.15
C ALA A 32 -18.94 0.01 -3.64
N ALA A 33 -19.01 -0.99 -4.54
CA ALA A 33 -19.26 -0.78 -5.97
C ALA A 33 -20.65 -0.18 -6.23
N GLY A 34 -21.64 -0.54 -5.41
CA GLY A 34 -22.98 0.07 -5.45
C GLY A 34 -22.90 1.57 -5.17
N TRP A 35 -22.29 1.95 -4.06
CA TRP A 35 -22.09 3.36 -3.70
C TRP A 35 -21.26 4.10 -4.75
N GLN A 36 -20.22 3.45 -5.28
CA GLN A 36 -19.38 4.04 -6.34
C GLN A 36 -20.21 4.40 -7.58
N ARG A 37 -21.14 3.52 -8.01
CA ARG A 37 -22.06 3.78 -9.13
C ARG A 37 -23.01 4.93 -8.81
N GLU A 38 -23.54 4.97 -7.59
CA GLU A 38 -24.45 6.03 -7.14
C GLU A 38 -23.74 7.40 -7.18
N PHE A 39 -22.51 7.49 -6.66
CA PHE A 39 -21.69 8.70 -6.72
C PHE A 39 -21.38 9.10 -8.18
N GLN A 40 -21.09 8.12 -9.06
CA GLN A 40 -20.88 8.41 -10.49
C GLN A 40 -22.14 9.02 -11.14
N ASN A 41 -23.32 8.50 -10.81
CA ASN A 41 -24.57 9.07 -11.32
C ASN A 41 -24.84 10.48 -10.76
N ALA A 42 -24.57 10.68 -9.48
CA ALA A 42 -24.70 12.00 -8.83
C ALA A 42 -23.72 13.04 -9.41
N LEU A 43 -22.51 12.60 -9.85
CA LEU A 43 -21.54 13.49 -10.48
C LEU A 43 -22.11 14.16 -11.73
N ALA A 44 -22.89 13.44 -12.53
CA ALA A 44 -23.53 14.02 -13.73
C ALA A 44 -24.53 15.14 -13.36
N GLY A 45 -25.25 14.98 -12.25
CA GLY A 45 -26.12 16.01 -11.69
C GLY A 45 -25.32 17.22 -11.19
N GLY A 46 -24.28 16.98 -10.41
CA GLY A 46 -23.39 18.02 -9.89
C GLY A 46 -22.72 18.85 -10.99
N LEU A 47 -22.31 18.21 -12.08
CA LEU A 47 -21.73 18.91 -13.24
C LEU A 47 -22.77 19.80 -13.94
N ARG A 48 -24.03 19.36 -14.05
CA ARG A 48 -25.11 20.17 -14.62
C ARG A 48 -25.41 21.39 -13.74
N ALA A 49 -25.47 21.19 -12.42
CA ALA A 49 -25.66 22.27 -11.45
C ALA A 49 -24.52 23.29 -11.51
N LEU A 50 -23.27 22.80 -11.63
CA LEU A 50 -22.10 23.67 -11.78
C LEU A 50 -22.18 24.51 -13.07
N ARG A 51 -22.57 23.86 -14.18
CA ARG A 51 -22.71 24.55 -15.47
C ARG A 51 -23.84 25.59 -15.46
N ALA A 52 -24.89 25.31 -14.67
CA ALA A 52 -26.01 26.27 -14.47
C ALA A 52 -25.63 27.44 -13.54
N GLY A 53 -24.44 27.39 -12.91
CA GLY A 53 -23.98 28.44 -11.98
C GLY A 53 -24.67 28.41 -10.64
N GLU A 54 -25.18 27.24 -10.21
CA GLU A 54 -25.87 27.09 -8.93
C GLU A 54 -24.93 27.37 -7.76
N PRO A 55 -25.36 28.17 -6.76
CA PRO A 55 -24.52 28.39 -5.57
C PRO A 55 -24.16 27.08 -4.85
N GLY A 56 -22.91 26.94 -4.50
CA GLY A 56 -22.42 25.75 -3.77
C GLY A 56 -22.14 24.53 -4.65
N ALA A 57 -22.44 24.57 -5.96
CA ALA A 57 -22.27 23.41 -6.86
C ALA A 57 -20.83 22.89 -6.87
N ILE A 58 -19.84 23.80 -6.80
CA ILE A 58 -18.41 23.41 -6.75
C ILE A 58 -18.09 22.59 -5.48
N ALA A 59 -18.59 23.03 -4.32
CA ALA A 59 -18.39 22.33 -3.06
C ALA A 59 -19.08 20.95 -3.06
N ALA A 60 -20.32 20.89 -3.57
CA ALA A 60 -21.07 19.65 -3.69
C ALA A 60 -20.36 18.66 -4.61
N LEU A 61 -19.90 19.12 -5.79
CA LEU A 61 -19.14 18.30 -6.74
C LEU A 61 -17.83 17.78 -6.12
N THR A 62 -17.11 18.65 -5.42
CA THR A 62 -15.84 18.28 -4.75
C THR A 62 -16.10 17.22 -3.67
N GLY A 63 -17.17 17.38 -2.87
CA GLY A 63 -17.58 16.41 -1.86
C GLY A 63 -17.95 15.05 -2.46
N LEU A 64 -18.72 15.06 -3.56
CA LEU A 64 -19.08 13.83 -4.31
C LEU A 64 -17.83 13.15 -4.87
N CYS A 65 -16.89 13.91 -5.41
CA CYS A 65 -15.62 13.38 -5.93
C CYS A 65 -14.79 12.74 -4.80
N PHE A 66 -14.69 13.40 -3.66
CA PHE A 66 -14.00 12.84 -2.48
C PHE A 66 -14.66 11.53 -2.03
N ALA A 67 -15.99 11.52 -1.88
CA ALA A 67 -16.75 10.32 -1.47
C ALA A 67 -16.55 9.18 -2.49
N TYR A 68 -16.64 9.49 -3.80
CA TYR A 68 -16.34 8.51 -4.85
C TYR A 68 -14.95 7.89 -4.66
N GLY A 69 -13.93 8.74 -4.46
CA GLY A 69 -12.54 8.28 -4.27
C GLY A 69 -12.39 7.37 -3.05
N PHE A 70 -13.03 7.73 -1.95
CA PHE A 70 -13.03 6.94 -0.72
C PHE A 70 -13.67 5.55 -0.94
N PHE A 71 -14.88 5.49 -1.52
CA PHE A 71 -15.58 4.23 -1.79
C PHE A 71 -14.90 3.42 -2.89
N HIS A 72 -14.31 4.09 -3.89
CA HIS A 72 -13.49 3.43 -4.91
C HIS A 72 -12.30 2.70 -4.28
N ALA A 73 -11.67 3.31 -3.29
CA ALA A 73 -10.55 2.70 -2.58
C ALA A 73 -10.97 1.53 -1.66
N LEU A 74 -12.26 1.40 -1.27
CA LEU A 74 -12.76 0.23 -0.54
C LEU A 74 -12.77 -1.04 -1.41
N GLY A 75 -12.94 -0.88 -2.70
CA GLY A 75 -12.89 -2.00 -3.65
C GLY A 75 -11.51 -2.69 -3.68
N PRO A 76 -11.41 -3.87 -4.30
CA PRO A 76 -10.12 -4.56 -4.41
C PRO A 76 -9.10 -3.69 -5.14
N GLY A 77 -7.92 -3.51 -4.55
CA GLY A 77 -6.90 -2.63 -5.11
C GLY A 77 -5.51 -2.89 -4.56
N HIS A 78 -4.52 -2.90 -5.45
CA HIS A 78 -3.12 -3.23 -5.17
C HIS A 78 -2.46 -2.28 -4.16
N GLY A 79 -2.76 -0.99 -4.28
CA GLY A 79 -2.12 0.04 -3.46
C GLY A 79 -2.30 -0.20 -1.96
N LYS A 80 -3.48 -0.66 -1.55
CA LYS A 80 -3.77 -0.98 -0.13
C LYS A 80 -2.93 -2.14 0.37
N PHE A 81 -2.82 -3.21 -0.43
CA PHE A 81 -2.03 -4.39 -0.05
C PHE A 81 -0.55 -4.03 -0.01
N LEU A 82 -0.08 -3.21 -0.93
CA LEU A 82 1.31 -2.75 -0.97
C LEU A 82 1.63 -1.86 0.24
N ILE A 83 0.81 -0.84 0.51
CA ILE A 83 1.00 0.09 1.65
C ILE A 83 0.84 -0.67 2.98
N GLY A 84 -0.19 -1.50 3.10
CA GLY A 84 -0.45 -2.32 4.29
C GLY A 84 0.68 -3.32 4.55
N GLY A 85 1.06 -4.08 3.55
CA GLY A 85 2.14 -5.06 3.63
C GLY A 85 3.49 -4.43 3.96
N TYR A 86 3.80 -3.28 3.33
CA TYR A 86 5.01 -2.52 3.62
C TYR A 86 5.01 -1.99 5.06
N GLY A 87 3.85 -1.49 5.54
CA GLY A 87 3.71 -0.98 6.92
C GLY A 87 3.85 -2.05 8.00
N VAL A 88 3.38 -3.28 7.70
CA VAL A 88 3.54 -4.41 8.63
C VAL A 88 5.00 -4.90 8.64
N SER A 89 5.66 -4.93 7.48
CA SER A 89 6.97 -5.55 7.30
C SER A 89 8.17 -4.63 7.61
N HIS A 90 7.97 -3.30 7.61
CA HIS A 90 9.05 -2.32 7.79
C HIS A 90 8.81 -1.39 8.98
N GLU A 91 9.90 -1.00 9.65
CA GLU A 91 9.86 -0.01 10.73
C GLU A 91 9.79 1.41 10.15
N VAL A 92 8.66 1.73 9.52
CA VAL A 92 8.42 3.03 8.92
C VAL A 92 7.48 3.84 9.82
N PRO A 93 7.79 5.10 10.13
CA PRO A 93 6.88 5.97 10.87
C PRO A 93 5.56 6.16 10.13
N LEU A 94 4.45 6.24 10.87
CA LEU A 94 3.11 6.44 10.30
C LEU A 94 3.06 7.68 9.40
N LEU A 95 3.67 8.78 9.83
CA LEU A 95 3.71 10.02 9.04
C LEU A 95 4.30 9.79 7.65
N ARG A 96 5.43 9.09 7.57
CA ARG A 96 6.09 8.80 6.29
C ARG A 96 5.20 7.93 5.39
N LEU A 97 4.57 6.90 5.98
CA LEU A 97 3.68 6.00 5.24
C LEU A 97 2.42 6.76 4.77
N SER A 98 1.91 7.70 5.57
CA SER A 98 0.80 8.59 5.19
C SER A 98 1.17 9.52 4.03
N VAL A 99 2.38 10.08 4.05
CA VAL A 99 2.89 10.92 2.95
C VAL A 99 3.02 10.08 1.66
N ILE A 100 3.57 8.87 1.75
CA ILE A 100 3.67 7.95 0.60
C ILE A 100 2.26 7.67 0.04
N SER A 101 1.29 7.37 0.91
CA SER A 101 -0.11 7.11 0.53
C SER A 101 -0.74 8.31 -0.19
N LEU A 102 -0.54 9.51 0.36
CA LEU A 102 -1.05 10.75 -0.22
C LEU A 102 -0.41 11.03 -1.59
N LEU A 103 0.92 10.94 -1.69
CA LEU A 103 1.65 11.19 -2.93
C LEU A 103 1.31 10.15 -4.00
N SER A 104 1.14 8.87 -3.62
CA SER A 104 0.70 7.81 -4.54
C SER A 104 -0.68 8.12 -5.12
N SER A 105 -1.61 8.51 -4.26
CA SER A 105 -2.98 8.83 -4.68
C SER A 105 -3.02 10.08 -5.56
N LEU A 106 -2.30 11.14 -5.18
CA LEU A 106 -2.19 12.35 -6.02
C LEU A 106 -1.50 12.04 -7.35
N GLY A 107 -0.51 11.15 -7.35
CA GLY A 107 0.12 10.66 -8.57
C GLY A 107 -0.87 10.02 -9.53
N GLN A 108 -1.87 9.28 -9.03
CA GLN A 108 -2.96 8.72 -9.85
C GLN A 108 -3.79 9.82 -10.51
N ALA A 109 -4.06 10.94 -9.81
CA ALA A 109 -4.75 12.10 -10.42
C ALA A 109 -3.89 12.71 -11.52
N VAL A 110 -2.58 12.88 -11.27
CA VAL A 110 -1.65 13.44 -12.28
C VAL A 110 -1.64 12.53 -13.51
N THR A 111 -1.56 11.22 -13.34
CA THR A 111 -1.60 10.26 -14.46
C THR A 111 -2.93 10.32 -15.20
N ALA A 112 -4.07 10.41 -14.49
CA ALA A 112 -5.39 10.56 -15.12
C ALA A 112 -5.47 11.83 -15.96
N ILE A 113 -5.01 12.96 -15.40
CA ILE A 113 -4.97 14.25 -16.10
C ILE A 113 -4.08 14.17 -17.35
N ALA A 114 -2.87 13.59 -17.20
CA ALA A 114 -1.93 13.44 -18.31
C ALA A 114 -2.50 12.57 -19.43
N VAL A 115 -3.12 11.44 -19.08
CA VAL A 115 -3.73 10.51 -20.07
C VAL A 115 -4.88 11.22 -20.82
N VAL A 116 -5.73 11.95 -20.10
CA VAL A 116 -6.89 12.63 -20.72
C VAL A 116 -6.42 13.81 -21.59
N LEU A 117 -5.50 14.63 -21.09
CA LEU A 117 -4.98 15.77 -21.88
C LEU A 117 -4.23 15.27 -23.14
N ALA A 118 -3.34 14.29 -22.99
CA ALA A 118 -2.63 13.73 -24.14
C ALA A 118 -3.60 13.02 -25.10
N GLY A 119 -4.53 12.24 -24.56
CA GLY A 119 -5.54 11.52 -25.36
C GLY A 119 -6.42 12.48 -26.18
N LEU A 120 -6.96 13.52 -25.54
CA LEU A 120 -7.87 14.48 -26.20
C LEU A 120 -7.13 15.41 -27.17
N PHE A 121 -6.06 16.06 -26.70
CA PHE A 121 -5.46 17.17 -27.43
C PHE A 121 -4.32 16.77 -28.38
N VAL A 122 -3.67 15.61 -28.14
CA VAL A 122 -2.55 15.16 -28.99
C VAL A 122 -2.98 14.01 -29.89
N MET A 123 -3.71 13.02 -29.33
CA MET A 123 -4.03 11.78 -30.05
C MET A 123 -5.45 11.75 -30.66
N GLY A 124 -6.33 12.64 -30.26
CA GLY A 124 -7.74 12.64 -30.69
C GLY A 124 -8.51 11.39 -30.21
N TRP A 125 -8.11 10.84 -29.07
CA TRP A 125 -8.69 9.61 -28.52
C TRP A 125 -10.09 9.84 -27.96
N THR A 126 -10.93 8.83 -28.16
CA THR A 126 -12.22 8.73 -27.48
C THR A 126 -12.04 8.28 -26.02
N ARG A 127 -13.08 8.46 -25.22
CA ARG A 127 -13.12 7.94 -23.83
C ARG A 127 -12.77 6.43 -23.79
N THR A 128 -13.34 5.65 -24.70
CA THR A 128 -13.13 4.19 -24.75
C THR A 128 -11.65 3.84 -24.98
N GLN A 129 -10.99 4.57 -25.85
CA GLN A 129 -9.55 4.37 -26.13
C GLN A 129 -8.70 4.73 -24.90
N MET A 130 -9.02 5.82 -24.19
CA MET A 130 -8.30 6.22 -22.97
C MET A 130 -8.49 5.22 -21.83
N THR A 131 -9.73 4.75 -21.60
CA THR A 131 -9.98 3.71 -20.58
C THR A 131 -9.37 2.38 -20.98
N GLY A 132 -9.42 2.05 -22.28
CA GLY A 132 -8.74 0.86 -22.82
C GLY A 132 -7.24 0.90 -22.54
N ALA A 133 -6.56 2.00 -22.84
CA ALA A 133 -5.13 2.16 -22.58
C ALA A 133 -4.82 2.01 -21.08
N ALA A 134 -5.68 2.56 -20.20
CA ALA A 134 -5.51 2.44 -18.76
C ALA A 134 -5.64 0.98 -18.30
N GLU A 135 -6.54 0.20 -18.90
CA GLU A 135 -6.81 -1.19 -18.53
C GLU A 135 -5.84 -2.18 -19.18
N THR A 136 -5.49 -1.98 -20.47
CA THR A 136 -4.67 -2.96 -21.23
C THR A 136 -3.17 -2.72 -21.09
N ILE A 137 -2.74 -1.51 -20.73
CA ILE A 137 -1.32 -1.15 -20.63
C ILE A 137 -0.94 -0.80 -19.19
N MET A 138 -1.62 0.19 -18.60
CA MET A 138 -1.21 0.74 -17.30
C MET A 138 -1.51 -0.23 -16.15
N LEU A 139 -2.62 -0.97 -16.21
CA LEU A 139 -2.96 -1.96 -15.18
C LEU A 139 -1.94 -3.10 -15.12
N PRO A 140 -1.60 -3.81 -16.21
CA PRO A 140 -0.56 -4.84 -16.15
C PRO A 140 0.81 -4.30 -15.75
N LEU A 141 1.18 -3.10 -16.23
CA LEU A 141 2.46 -2.47 -15.88
C LEU A 141 2.53 -2.16 -14.37
N SER A 142 1.47 -1.61 -13.80
CA SER A 142 1.36 -1.37 -12.36
C SER A 142 1.40 -2.69 -11.58
N ALA A 143 0.64 -3.71 -12.02
CA ALA A 143 0.62 -5.03 -11.40
C ALA A 143 2.02 -5.66 -11.39
N LEU A 144 2.74 -5.57 -12.52
CA LEU A 144 4.12 -6.07 -12.62
C LEU A 144 5.04 -5.35 -11.63
N ALA A 145 4.99 -4.01 -11.59
CA ALA A 145 5.83 -3.21 -10.68
C ALA A 145 5.55 -3.58 -9.20
N ILE A 146 4.28 -3.70 -8.84
CA ILE A 146 3.85 -4.08 -7.48
C ILE A 146 4.28 -5.52 -7.16
N GLY A 147 4.11 -6.43 -8.13
CA GLY A 147 4.52 -7.84 -8.01
C GLY A 147 6.03 -7.98 -7.77
N LEU A 148 6.85 -7.20 -8.48
CA LEU A 148 8.30 -7.18 -8.29
C LEU A 148 8.69 -6.69 -6.88
N ILE A 149 8.02 -5.66 -6.37
CA ILE A 149 8.21 -5.19 -4.99
C ILE A 149 7.82 -6.30 -4.00
N GLY A 150 6.68 -6.96 -4.22
CA GLY A 150 6.22 -8.09 -3.40
C GLY A 150 7.21 -9.25 -3.41
N LEU A 151 7.72 -9.60 -4.58
CA LEU A 151 8.71 -10.68 -4.75
C LEU A 151 10.03 -10.33 -4.01
N TRP A 152 10.49 -9.10 -4.13
CA TRP A 152 11.67 -8.61 -3.41
C TRP A 152 11.46 -8.72 -1.89
N LEU A 153 10.29 -8.30 -1.38
CA LEU A 153 9.94 -8.42 0.03
C LEU A 153 9.92 -9.88 0.50
N ALA A 154 9.27 -10.75 -0.28
CA ALA A 154 9.19 -12.19 0.04
C ALA A 154 10.57 -12.84 0.08
N PHE A 155 11.41 -12.55 -0.91
CA PHE A 155 12.79 -13.05 -1.00
C PHE A 155 13.63 -12.56 0.19
N ARG A 156 13.54 -11.29 0.54
CA ARG A 156 14.27 -10.69 1.66
C ARG A 156 13.84 -11.31 2.99
N GLY A 157 12.53 -11.49 3.19
CA GLY A 157 11.97 -12.15 4.37
C GLY A 157 12.44 -13.61 4.50
N ALA A 158 12.38 -14.37 3.42
CA ALA A 158 12.83 -15.77 3.36
C ALA A 158 14.33 -15.88 3.69
N ARG A 159 15.16 -15.02 3.08
CA ARG A 159 16.61 -15.02 3.31
C ARG A 159 16.95 -14.74 4.78
N ARG A 160 16.23 -13.80 5.42
CA ARG A 160 16.41 -13.49 6.85
C ARG A 160 16.00 -14.67 7.74
N LEU A 161 14.91 -15.37 7.41
CA LEU A 161 14.44 -16.54 8.14
C LEU A 161 15.47 -17.69 8.04
N TRP A 162 16.04 -17.92 6.86
CA TRP A 162 17.09 -18.96 6.67
C TRP A 162 18.35 -18.64 7.47
N GLY A 163 18.76 -17.37 7.48
CA GLY A 163 19.90 -16.93 8.28
C GLY A 163 19.72 -17.22 9.77
N LEU A 164 18.52 -16.98 10.31
CA LEU A 164 18.21 -17.26 11.72
C LEU A 164 18.22 -18.77 12.04
N ARG A 165 17.82 -19.62 11.10
CA ARG A 165 17.88 -21.09 11.27
C ARG A 165 19.31 -21.61 11.25
N ALA A 166 20.16 -21.06 10.39
CA ALA A 166 21.56 -21.48 10.24
C ALA A 166 22.38 -21.22 11.53
N THR A 167 22.08 -20.15 12.26
CA THR A 167 22.78 -19.82 13.51
C THR A 167 22.40 -20.75 14.67
N HIS A 168 21.23 -21.40 14.63
CA HIS A 168 20.81 -22.35 15.69
C HIS A 168 21.45 -23.74 15.56
N HIS A 169 22.07 -24.09 14.42
CA HIS A 169 22.71 -25.39 14.24
C HIS A 169 24.23 -25.39 14.53
N GLY A 170 24.79 -24.23 14.91
CA GLY A 170 26.24 -24.05 15.09
C GLY A 170 26.75 -24.24 16.51
N ASP A 171 25.88 -24.40 17.52
CA ASP A 171 26.29 -24.32 18.93
C ASP A 171 26.37 -25.70 19.67
N GLU A 172 26.47 -26.80 18.94
CA GLU A 172 26.56 -28.15 19.58
C GLU A 172 27.95 -28.79 19.59
N HIS A 173 29.02 -27.98 19.46
CA HIS A 173 30.36 -28.53 19.73
C HIS A 173 30.98 -27.77 20.90
N GLY A 174 30.58 -28.20 22.11
CA GLY A 174 31.21 -27.78 23.33
C GLY A 174 32.60 -28.40 23.46
N HIS A 175 33.64 -27.59 23.32
CA HIS A 175 34.96 -27.97 23.83
C HIS A 175 35.16 -27.22 25.14
N GLY A 176 34.99 -27.97 26.22
CA GLY A 176 35.36 -27.52 27.54
C GLY A 176 36.90 -27.43 27.65
N HIS A 177 37.40 -26.22 27.87
CA HIS A 177 38.75 -26.02 28.39
C HIS A 177 38.67 -25.14 29.63
N THR A 178 38.77 -25.79 30.75
CA THR A 178 39.14 -25.18 32.06
C THR A 178 40.60 -24.82 32.04
N HIS A 179 40.95 -23.55 32.21
CA HIS A 179 42.18 -23.05 32.84
C HIS A 179 41.99 -21.59 33.21
N GLY A 180 42.16 -21.22 34.33
CA GLY A 180 43.04 -20.75 35.34
C GLY A 180 43.42 -19.26 35.16
N HIS A 181 43.16 -18.53 36.23
CA HIS A 181 43.47 -17.12 36.46
C HIS A 181 44.74 -16.54 35.82
N GLU A 182 44.66 -15.32 35.26
CA GLU A 182 45.53 -14.20 35.68
C GLU A 182 45.12 -12.91 35.01
N ALA A 183 45.33 -11.84 35.73
CA ALA A 183 44.88 -10.50 35.44
C ALA A 183 45.72 -9.81 34.37
N ALA A 184 45.12 -8.79 33.79
CA ALA A 184 45.74 -7.53 33.30
C ALA A 184 45.77 -7.31 31.80
N GLN A 185 45.11 -6.24 31.42
CA GLN A 185 45.47 -5.24 30.39
C GLN A 185 45.33 -5.59 28.91
N GLY A 186 44.54 -4.79 28.23
CA GLY A 186 44.60 -4.58 26.80
C GLY A 186 43.37 -4.98 26.02
N CYS A 187 42.38 -4.11 25.94
CA CYS A 187 41.30 -4.23 24.95
C CYS A 187 41.84 -3.99 23.54
N GLY A 188 42.23 -5.07 22.89
CA GLY A 188 42.54 -5.04 21.47
C GLY A 188 41.28 -5.09 20.61
N ALA A 189 41.18 -4.21 19.63
CA ALA A 189 40.10 -4.15 18.66
C ALA A 189 39.95 -5.48 17.91
N GLY A 190 38.83 -6.17 18.06
CA GLY A 190 38.58 -7.39 17.28
C GLY A 190 37.42 -8.29 17.68
N CYS A 191 36.51 -7.87 18.54
CA CYS A 191 35.31 -8.65 18.83
C CYS A 191 34.13 -8.13 18.00
N GLY A 192 34.07 -8.58 16.75
CA GLY A 192 33.00 -8.22 15.81
C GLY A 192 31.67 -8.91 16.12
N HIS A 193 31.15 -8.75 17.33
CA HIS A 193 29.77 -9.15 17.60
C HIS A 193 28.87 -8.04 17.13
N ARG A 194 28.32 -8.18 15.94
CA ARG A 194 27.27 -7.30 15.40
C ARG A 194 26.00 -7.45 16.26
N HIS A 195 25.85 -6.63 17.27
CA HIS A 195 24.67 -6.55 18.09
C HIS A 195 23.63 -5.66 17.39
N GLY A 196 22.86 -6.26 16.46
CA GLY A 196 21.77 -5.59 15.77
C GLY A 196 22.18 -4.72 14.58
N PRO A 197 21.23 -4.31 13.77
CA PRO A 197 21.50 -3.41 12.64
C PRO A 197 21.94 -2.02 13.14
N SER A 198 22.91 -1.46 12.46
CA SER A 198 23.37 -0.09 12.76
C SER A 198 22.23 0.92 12.49
N VAL A 199 22.29 2.08 13.16
CA VAL A 199 21.33 3.19 12.97
C VAL A 199 21.28 3.60 11.49
N ASP A 200 22.39 3.50 10.78
CA ASP A 200 22.46 3.82 9.34
C ASP A 200 21.85 2.72 8.48
N GLU A 201 21.94 1.45 8.86
CA GLU A 201 21.25 0.35 8.19
C GLU A 201 19.73 0.44 8.40
N VAL A 202 19.28 0.86 9.58
CA VAL A 202 17.86 1.12 9.89
C VAL A 202 17.35 2.34 9.10
N ARG A 203 18.17 3.38 8.93
CA ARG A 203 17.83 4.54 8.10
C ARG A 203 17.79 4.21 6.60
N GLN A 204 18.63 3.27 6.14
CA GLN A 204 18.66 2.83 4.75
C GLN A 204 17.53 1.84 4.42
N ALA A 205 17.01 1.10 5.40
CA ALA A 205 15.83 0.26 5.24
C ALA A 205 14.59 1.16 5.16
N GLY A 206 14.20 1.54 3.95
CA GLY A 206 13.11 2.47 3.69
C GLY A 206 13.58 3.78 3.09
N GLY A 207 14.60 3.74 2.26
CA GLY A 207 15.18 4.91 1.60
C GLY A 207 14.22 5.62 0.64
N LEU A 208 14.65 6.75 0.11
CA LEU A 208 13.91 7.52 -0.91
C LEU A 208 13.60 6.68 -2.15
N ARG A 209 14.47 5.73 -2.49
CA ARG A 209 14.27 4.80 -3.63
C ARG A 209 13.06 3.91 -3.41
N ASP A 210 12.91 3.35 -2.21
CA ASP A 210 11.75 2.50 -1.87
C ASP A 210 10.45 3.31 -1.91
N ALA A 211 10.47 4.51 -1.33
CA ALA A 211 9.33 5.43 -1.36
C ALA A 211 8.96 5.78 -2.82
N ALA A 212 9.94 6.11 -3.66
CA ALA A 212 9.72 6.44 -5.07
C ALA A 212 9.15 5.23 -5.85
N ALA A 213 9.68 4.03 -5.59
CA ALA A 213 9.18 2.79 -6.22
C ALA A 213 7.72 2.51 -5.80
N LEU A 214 7.39 2.68 -4.52
CA LEU A 214 6.02 2.53 -4.00
C LEU A 214 5.08 3.54 -4.65
N ILE A 215 5.46 4.82 -4.63
CA ILE A 215 4.67 5.91 -5.21
C ILE A 215 4.46 5.65 -6.71
N GLY A 216 5.53 5.39 -7.45
CA GLY A 216 5.49 5.17 -8.90
C GLY A 216 4.63 3.98 -9.30
N SER A 217 4.79 2.85 -8.63
CA SER A 217 4.03 1.62 -8.95
C SER A 217 2.51 1.80 -8.76
N ILE A 218 2.10 2.64 -7.80
CA ILE A 218 0.68 2.94 -7.54
C ILE A 218 0.19 4.06 -8.48
N ALA A 219 1.00 5.10 -8.68
CA ALA A 219 0.64 6.31 -9.44
C ALA A 219 0.42 6.04 -10.94
N ILE A 220 1.11 5.05 -11.52
CA ILE A 220 1.03 4.71 -12.95
C ILE A 220 -0.41 4.40 -13.38
N ARG A 221 -1.23 3.82 -12.49
CA ARG A 221 -2.60 3.41 -12.82
C ARG A 221 -3.59 4.54 -12.49
N PRO A 222 -4.15 5.24 -13.48
CA PRO A 222 -5.15 6.27 -13.22
C PRO A 222 -6.47 5.66 -12.74
N CYS A 223 -7.21 6.43 -11.95
CA CYS A 223 -8.58 6.08 -11.55
C CYS A 223 -9.52 6.24 -12.76
N SER A 224 -10.29 5.20 -13.10
CA SER A 224 -11.25 5.24 -14.21
C SER A 224 -12.33 6.32 -14.02
N GLY A 225 -12.73 6.56 -12.78
CA GLY A 225 -13.68 7.65 -12.44
C GLY A 225 -13.11 9.03 -12.73
N ALA A 226 -11.82 9.24 -12.48
CA ALA A 226 -11.15 10.51 -12.79
C ALA A 226 -11.04 10.71 -14.31
N ILE A 227 -10.75 9.65 -15.08
CA ILE A 227 -10.76 9.71 -16.57
C ILE A 227 -12.16 10.14 -17.06
N LEU A 228 -13.21 9.45 -16.56
CA LEU A 228 -14.61 9.75 -16.92
C LEU A 228 -14.94 11.22 -16.61
N LEU A 229 -14.63 11.68 -15.41
CA LEU A 229 -14.90 13.07 -14.96
C LEU A 229 -14.19 14.09 -15.86
N LEU A 230 -12.89 13.87 -16.12
CA LEU A 230 -12.06 14.79 -16.93
C LEU A 230 -12.56 14.86 -18.38
N VAL A 231 -12.91 13.72 -18.98
CA VAL A 231 -13.46 13.69 -20.35
C VAL A 231 -14.79 14.45 -20.40
N LEU A 232 -15.67 14.19 -19.43
CA LEU A 232 -17.00 14.83 -19.39
C LEU A 232 -16.88 16.35 -19.20
N THR A 233 -16.02 16.79 -18.26
CA THR A 233 -15.79 18.23 -18.01
C THR A 233 -15.09 18.92 -19.16
N SER A 234 -14.25 18.22 -19.91
CA SER A 234 -13.63 18.73 -21.15
C SER A 234 -14.70 19.05 -22.19
N HIS A 235 -15.63 18.11 -22.44
CA HIS A 235 -16.74 18.32 -23.38
C HIS A 235 -17.71 19.43 -22.94
N MET A 236 -17.78 19.69 -21.63
CA MET A 236 -18.62 20.75 -21.07
C MET A 236 -17.92 22.13 -21.01
N ASN A 237 -16.66 22.21 -21.41
CA ASN A 237 -15.79 23.40 -21.32
C ASN A 237 -15.59 23.90 -19.87
N ILE A 238 -15.60 22.98 -18.90
CA ILE A 238 -15.33 23.25 -17.48
C ILE A 238 -14.20 22.32 -16.94
N LEU A 239 -13.15 22.15 -17.74
CA LEU A 239 -12.03 21.23 -17.44
C LEU A 239 -11.38 21.51 -16.07
N GLY A 240 -11.31 22.80 -15.66
CA GLY A 240 -10.78 23.16 -14.33
C GLY A 240 -11.52 22.47 -13.17
N ALA A 241 -12.86 22.37 -13.28
CA ALA A 241 -13.67 21.65 -12.29
C ALA A 241 -13.38 20.14 -12.33
N GLY A 242 -13.10 19.59 -13.51
CA GLY A 242 -12.67 18.19 -13.67
C GLY A 242 -11.34 17.91 -12.97
N ILE A 243 -10.36 18.81 -13.14
CA ILE A 243 -9.04 18.70 -12.48
C ILE A 243 -9.21 18.78 -10.96
N LEU A 244 -9.98 19.75 -10.46
CA LEU A 244 -10.28 19.86 -9.02
C LEU A 244 -10.96 18.58 -8.49
N GLY A 245 -11.93 18.06 -9.25
CA GLY A 245 -12.62 16.81 -8.90
C GLY A 245 -11.70 15.59 -8.88
N ALA A 246 -10.77 15.48 -9.84
CA ALA A 246 -9.78 14.39 -9.88
C ALA A 246 -8.85 14.45 -8.66
N VAL A 247 -8.43 15.65 -8.26
CA VAL A 247 -7.62 15.84 -7.02
C VAL A 247 -8.45 15.47 -5.79
N ALA A 248 -9.73 15.88 -5.73
CA ALA A 248 -10.62 15.52 -4.61
C ALA A 248 -10.84 14.00 -4.54
N MET A 249 -11.01 13.30 -5.67
CA MET A 249 -11.09 11.84 -5.73
C MET A 249 -9.82 11.21 -5.15
N SER A 250 -8.65 11.74 -5.51
CA SER A 250 -7.36 11.24 -5.03
C SER A 250 -7.19 11.45 -3.53
N THR A 251 -7.67 12.57 -2.97
CA THR A 251 -7.63 12.80 -1.51
C THR A 251 -8.58 11.84 -0.79
N GLY A 252 -9.73 11.50 -1.37
CA GLY A 252 -10.63 10.46 -0.85
C GLY A 252 -9.95 9.08 -0.82
N THR A 253 -9.28 8.71 -1.90
CA THR A 253 -8.49 7.47 -1.99
C THR A 253 -7.36 7.48 -0.95
N ALA A 254 -6.65 8.59 -0.81
CA ALA A 254 -5.58 8.78 0.17
C ALA A 254 -6.10 8.59 1.60
N ALA A 255 -7.27 9.13 1.93
CA ALA A 255 -7.86 8.99 3.26
C ALA A 255 -8.01 7.52 3.66
N LEU A 256 -8.55 6.68 2.78
CA LEU A 256 -8.68 5.24 3.06
C LEU A 256 -7.31 4.54 3.13
N THR A 257 -6.39 4.85 2.22
CA THR A 257 -5.06 4.21 2.24
C THR A 257 -4.24 4.61 3.48
N ILE A 258 -4.45 5.82 4.01
CA ILE A 258 -3.85 6.27 5.28
C ILE A 258 -4.46 5.46 6.45
N LEU A 259 -5.76 5.17 6.43
CA LEU A 259 -6.38 4.30 7.45
C LEU A 259 -5.76 2.90 7.42
N VAL A 260 -5.52 2.34 6.23
CA VAL A 260 -4.84 1.04 6.07
C VAL A 260 -3.40 1.13 6.60
N ALA A 261 -2.68 2.22 6.29
CA ALA A 261 -1.32 2.46 6.80
C ALA A 261 -1.30 2.52 8.33
N ALA A 262 -2.23 3.25 8.94
CA ALA A 262 -2.35 3.36 10.39
C ALA A 262 -2.63 1.99 11.03
N SER A 263 -3.56 1.22 10.45
CA SER A 263 -3.89 -0.13 10.91
C SER A 263 -2.67 -1.06 10.83
N SER A 264 -1.91 -1.02 9.75
CA SER A 264 -0.72 -1.86 9.55
C SER A 264 0.39 -1.54 10.56
N VAL A 265 0.65 -0.25 10.80
CA VAL A 265 1.64 0.19 11.80
C VAL A 265 1.20 -0.25 13.20
N PHE A 266 -0.10 -0.08 13.52
CA PHE A 266 -0.66 -0.48 14.82
C PHE A 266 -0.54 -1.99 15.05
N ILE A 267 -0.88 -2.80 14.05
CA ILE A 267 -0.76 -4.27 14.11
C ILE A 267 0.69 -4.66 14.38
N ARG A 268 1.64 -4.06 13.62
CA ARG A 268 3.07 -4.34 13.81
C ARG A 268 3.53 -3.98 15.23
N GLN A 269 3.22 -2.78 15.71
CA GLN A 269 3.65 -2.30 17.02
C GLN A 269 3.07 -3.17 18.15
N SER A 270 1.79 -3.54 18.05
CA SER A 270 1.12 -4.41 19.02
C SER A 270 1.77 -5.80 19.07
N THR A 271 2.10 -6.36 17.91
CA THR A 271 2.76 -7.66 17.79
C THR A 271 4.16 -7.63 18.40
N LEU A 272 4.97 -6.62 18.06
CA LEU A 272 6.33 -6.47 18.61
C LEU A 272 6.31 -6.26 20.12
N PHE A 273 5.38 -5.43 20.62
CA PHE A 273 5.21 -5.18 22.07
C PHE A 273 4.87 -6.48 22.81
N SER A 274 3.97 -7.29 22.24
CA SER A 274 3.54 -8.56 22.86
C SER A 274 4.65 -9.58 22.93
N LEU A 275 5.56 -9.56 21.96
CA LEU A 275 6.67 -10.51 21.84
C LEU A 275 7.97 -9.99 22.46
N ALA A 276 7.97 -8.76 22.99
CA ALA A 276 9.16 -8.18 23.62
C ALA A 276 9.68 -9.10 24.74
N GLY A 277 10.94 -9.45 24.67
CA GLY A 277 11.60 -10.37 25.62
C GLY A 277 11.44 -11.86 25.29
N SER A 278 10.85 -12.21 24.13
CA SER A 278 10.80 -13.61 23.70
C SER A 278 11.82 -13.85 22.57
N ALA A 279 12.41 -15.05 22.55
CA ALA A 279 13.31 -15.46 21.47
C ALA A 279 12.62 -15.47 20.09
N ARG A 280 11.29 -15.55 20.09
CA ARG A 280 10.48 -15.56 18.87
C ARG A 280 10.35 -14.17 18.21
N ALA A 281 10.61 -13.09 18.95
CA ALA A 281 10.51 -11.71 18.43
C ALA A 281 11.39 -11.53 17.17
N ALA A 282 12.59 -12.11 17.18
CA ALA A 282 13.53 -12.03 16.06
C ALA A 282 13.02 -12.70 14.77
N GLN A 283 12.15 -13.71 14.90
CA GLN A 283 11.61 -14.47 13.75
C GLN A 283 10.33 -13.87 13.17
N VAL A 284 9.59 -13.12 13.97
CA VAL A 284 8.25 -12.63 13.58
C VAL A 284 8.34 -11.57 12.49
N LEU A 285 9.29 -10.65 12.59
CA LEU A 285 9.44 -9.58 11.58
C LEU A 285 9.79 -10.16 10.19
N PRO A 286 10.79 -11.04 10.04
CA PRO A 286 11.05 -11.68 8.75
C PRO A 286 9.90 -12.56 8.25
N ALA A 287 9.17 -13.20 9.15
CA ALA A 287 7.98 -13.96 8.80
C ALA A 287 6.84 -13.06 8.27
N UNK A 288 6.66 -12.05 8.72
CA UNK A 288 5.79 -11.17 8.31
C UNK A 288 6.10 -10.66 7.06
N GLU A 289 7.32 -10.30 6.94
CA GLU A 289 7.83 -9.82 5.65
C GLU A 289 7.66 -10.85 4.51
N UNK A 290 7.71 -11.96 4.74
CA UNK A 290 7.56 -13.00 3.87
C UNK A 290 6.24 -13.16 3.38
N ALA A 291 5.42 -13.17 4.47
CA ALA A 291 3.99 -13.39 4.16
C ALA A 291 3.37 -12.21 3.40
N ALA A 292 3.69 -10.98 3.84
CA ALA A 292 3.22 -9.76 3.17
C ALA A 292 3.67 -9.72 1.70
N GLY A 293 4.95 -10.02 1.45
CA GLY A 293 5.50 -10.08 0.09
C GLY A 293 4.77 -11.11 -0.77
N GLY A 294 4.54 -12.30 -0.24
CA GLY A 294 3.79 -13.36 -0.91
C GLY A 294 2.36 -12.95 -1.24
N ALA A 295 1.67 -12.34 -0.27
CA ALA A 295 0.30 -11.84 -0.49
C ALA A 295 0.24 -10.77 -1.59
N ILE A 296 1.22 -9.85 -1.61
CA ILE A 296 1.32 -8.81 -2.65
C ILE A 296 1.51 -9.46 -4.03
N VAL A 297 2.38 -10.47 -4.15
CA VAL A 297 2.60 -11.20 -5.41
C VAL A 297 1.31 -11.87 -5.87
N LEU A 298 0.62 -12.59 -4.98
CA LEU A 298 -0.63 -13.28 -5.32
C LEU A 298 -1.70 -12.30 -5.84
N VAL A 299 -1.89 -11.18 -5.13
CA VAL A 299 -2.84 -10.12 -5.55
C VAL A 299 -2.44 -9.53 -6.90
N SER A 300 -1.14 -9.32 -7.14
CA SER A 300 -0.63 -8.77 -8.41
C SER A 300 -0.90 -9.72 -9.58
N ILE A 301 -0.68 -11.02 -9.39
CA ILE A 301 -0.94 -12.06 -10.41
C ILE A 301 -2.45 -12.15 -10.71
N GLN A 302 -3.28 -12.14 -9.66
CA GLN A 302 -4.74 -12.19 -9.80
C GLN A 302 -5.25 -10.99 -10.62
N MET A 303 -4.73 -9.80 -10.34
CA MET A 303 -5.19 -8.58 -11.02
C MET A 303 -4.57 -8.40 -12.41
N ALA A 304 -3.46 -9.07 -12.71
CA ALA A 304 -2.93 -9.13 -14.08
C ALA A 304 -3.75 -10.07 -15.00
N GLY A 305 -4.75 -10.76 -14.45
CA GLY A 305 -5.60 -11.66 -15.19
C GLY A 305 -4.92 -12.98 -15.58
N LEU A 306 -3.82 -13.32 -14.91
CA LEU A 306 -3.06 -14.54 -15.25
C LEU A 306 -3.74 -15.84 -14.78
N PHE A 307 -4.85 -15.73 -14.04
CA PHE A 307 -5.69 -16.87 -13.60
C PHE A 307 -7.16 -16.73 -14.04
N ALA A 308 -7.47 -15.85 -15.00
CA ALA A 308 -8.81 -15.69 -15.54
C ALA A 308 -9.05 -16.59 -16.76
#